data_2536b9d34563a1b59e9dfe0f4bcfd017
#
_entry.id   2536b9d34563a1b59e9dfe0f4bcfd017
#
_cell.length_a   1.000
_cell.length_b   1.000
_cell.length_c   1.000
_cell.angle_alpha   90.00
_cell.angle_beta   90.00
_cell.angle_gamma   90.00
#
_symmetry.space_group_name_H-M   'P 1'
#
loop_
_entity.id
_entity.type
_entity.pdbx_description
1 polymer ?
#
loop_
_entity_poly.entity_id
_entity_poly.type
_entity_poly.pdbx_seq_one_letter_code
_entity_poly.pdbx_strand_id
1 'polypeptide(L)'
;RIRKAMHGVPVETKLPDRAYRPEVSDRVYREMAWRADLILSEGGSVVADAVFDRPADHDRIEKAASDRGVTFAGFWLEADPLVLWQRVSERRGGPSDATVDILSRQLQRNATPPAWRKVDADRKLADIAAELASVSDAAAFAQRASLKTAS
;
A
#
# COMPACT_ATOMS: atom_id res chain seq x y z
N ARG A 1 2.57 4.99 -9.16
CA ARG A 1 3.74 4.82 -10.07
C ARG A 1 3.54 3.68 -11.06
N ILE A 2 3.22 2.46 -10.66
CA ILE A 2 3.02 1.30 -11.54
C ILE A 2 2.01 1.62 -12.65
N ARG A 3 0.83 2.16 -12.30
CA ARG A 3 -0.21 2.53 -13.28
C ARG A 3 0.33 3.45 -14.37
N LYS A 4 1.11 4.48 -14.01
CA LYS A 4 1.70 5.43 -14.97
C LYS A 4 2.74 4.77 -15.87
N ALA A 5 3.57 3.89 -15.30
CA ALA A 5 4.52 3.10 -16.07
C ALA A 5 3.83 2.17 -17.09
N MET A 6 2.72 1.53 -16.71
CA MET A 6 1.92 0.69 -17.63
C MET A 6 1.30 1.49 -18.78
N HIS A 7 1.10 2.79 -18.60
CA HIS A 7 0.63 3.71 -19.65
C HIS A 7 1.76 4.42 -20.40
N GLY A 8 3.04 4.14 -20.05
CA GLY A 8 4.19 4.73 -20.70
C GLY A 8 4.32 6.24 -20.51
N VAL A 9 3.83 6.77 -19.39
CA VAL A 9 3.84 8.21 -19.12
C VAL A 9 4.63 8.55 -17.85
N PRO A 10 5.20 9.77 -17.75
CA PRO A 10 5.84 10.28 -16.54
C PRO A 10 4.91 10.23 -15.31
N VAL A 11 5.49 10.14 -14.11
CA VAL A 11 4.73 9.99 -12.86
C VAL A 11 3.85 11.20 -12.53
N GLU A 12 4.18 12.37 -13.06
CA GLU A 12 3.43 13.62 -12.89
C GLU A 12 2.26 13.76 -13.85
N THR A 13 2.22 12.95 -14.92
CA THR A 13 1.17 13.03 -15.94
C THR A 13 -0.16 12.56 -15.38
N LYS A 14 -1.19 13.41 -15.42
CA LYS A 14 -2.55 13.00 -15.05
C LYS A 14 -3.11 11.99 -16.06
N LEU A 15 -3.63 10.89 -15.55
CA LEU A 15 -4.24 9.86 -16.38
C LEU A 15 -5.74 10.11 -16.60
N PRO A 16 -6.30 9.74 -17.76
CA PRO A 16 -7.73 9.81 -18.02
C PRO A 16 -8.49 8.76 -17.18
N ASP A 17 -9.79 8.98 -16.94
CA ASP A 17 -10.65 8.13 -16.10
C ASP A 17 -10.65 6.65 -16.52
N ARG A 18 -10.54 6.37 -17.83
CA ARG A 18 -10.43 4.99 -18.34
C ARG A 18 -9.25 4.21 -17.75
N ALA A 19 -8.18 4.89 -17.30
CA ALA A 19 -7.02 4.26 -16.66
C ALA A 19 -7.33 3.75 -15.24
N TYR A 20 -8.49 4.11 -14.66
CA TYR A 20 -8.94 3.72 -13.32
C TYR A 20 -10.09 2.72 -13.35
N ARG A 21 -10.44 2.19 -14.50
CA ARG A 21 -11.44 1.12 -14.61
C ARG A 21 -11.01 -0.11 -13.78
N PRO A 22 -11.99 -0.90 -13.29
CA PRO A 22 -11.70 -2.07 -12.45
C PRO A 22 -10.70 -3.04 -13.05
N GLU A 23 -10.79 -3.31 -14.36
CA GLU A 23 -9.91 -4.25 -15.06
C GLU A 23 -8.47 -3.73 -15.13
N VAL A 24 -8.29 -2.43 -15.34
CA VAL A 24 -6.98 -1.78 -15.34
C VAL A 24 -6.41 -1.78 -13.93
N SER A 25 -7.24 -1.49 -12.93
CA SER A 25 -6.84 -1.52 -11.52
C SER A 25 -6.40 -2.93 -11.10
N ASP A 26 -7.13 -3.96 -11.48
CA ASP A 26 -6.75 -5.35 -11.21
C ASP A 26 -5.38 -5.71 -11.81
N ARG A 27 -5.12 -5.26 -13.04
CA ARG A 27 -3.78 -5.44 -13.66
C ARG A 27 -2.67 -4.72 -12.89
N VAL A 28 -2.92 -3.52 -12.38
CA VAL A 28 -1.96 -2.76 -11.58
C VAL A 28 -1.60 -3.52 -10.28
N TYR A 29 -2.60 -4.07 -9.58
CA TYR A 29 -2.35 -4.82 -8.35
C TYR A 29 -1.69 -6.18 -8.61
N ARG A 30 -2.02 -6.85 -9.71
CA ARG A 30 -1.27 -8.06 -10.15
C ARG A 30 0.19 -7.76 -10.43
N GLU A 31 0.47 -6.68 -11.14
CA GLU A 31 1.83 -6.23 -11.42
C GLU A 31 2.59 -5.87 -10.14
N MET A 32 1.91 -5.22 -9.18
CA MET A 32 2.50 -4.90 -7.88
C MET A 32 2.91 -6.16 -7.12
N ALA A 33 2.01 -7.14 -7.04
CA ALA A 33 2.28 -8.40 -6.35
C ALA A 33 3.38 -9.21 -7.06
N TRP A 34 3.38 -9.24 -8.38
CA TRP A 34 4.44 -9.90 -9.16
C TRP A 34 5.81 -9.27 -8.90
N ARG A 35 5.90 -7.93 -8.88
CA ARG A 35 7.16 -7.24 -8.54
C ARG A 35 7.59 -7.49 -7.12
N ALA A 36 6.65 -7.53 -6.18
CA ALA A 36 6.94 -7.88 -4.80
C ALA A 36 7.52 -9.29 -4.71
N ASP A 37 6.87 -10.27 -5.34
CA ASP A 37 7.32 -11.65 -5.37
C ASP A 37 8.74 -11.79 -5.95
N LEU A 38 9.02 -11.09 -7.06
CA LEU A 38 10.34 -11.09 -7.68
C LEU A 38 11.43 -10.55 -6.73
N ILE A 39 11.19 -9.40 -6.09
CA ILE A 39 12.16 -8.80 -5.15
C ILE A 39 12.36 -9.70 -3.93
N LEU A 40 11.28 -10.28 -3.40
CA LEU A 40 11.35 -11.17 -2.24
C LEU A 40 12.06 -12.48 -2.57
N SER A 41 11.93 -13.01 -3.80
CA SER A 41 12.64 -14.21 -4.25
C SER A 41 14.16 -14.03 -4.27
N GLU A 42 14.64 -12.80 -4.48
CA GLU A 42 16.05 -12.42 -4.44
C GLU A 42 16.54 -12.02 -3.02
N GLY A 43 15.71 -12.23 -2.00
CA GLY A 43 16.04 -11.88 -0.60
C GLY A 43 15.91 -10.39 -0.26
N GLY A 44 15.26 -9.61 -1.13
CA GLY A 44 15.01 -8.19 -0.92
C GLY A 44 13.85 -7.91 0.05
N SER A 45 13.64 -6.64 0.38
CA SER A 45 12.50 -6.16 1.15
C SER A 45 11.62 -5.27 0.28
N VAL A 46 10.30 -5.28 0.53
CA VAL A 46 9.32 -4.55 -0.28
C VAL A 46 8.43 -3.68 0.61
N VAL A 47 8.19 -2.45 0.18
CA VAL A 47 7.11 -1.61 0.68
C VAL A 47 6.11 -1.41 -0.45
N ALA A 48 4.89 -1.95 -0.28
CA ALA A 48 3.79 -1.78 -1.21
C ALA A 48 2.85 -0.66 -0.71
N ASP A 49 2.83 0.47 -1.42
CA ASP A 49 1.99 1.63 -1.11
C ASP A 49 0.87 1.76 -2.14
N ALA A 50 -0.38 1.58 -1.70
CA ALA A 50 -1.57 1.73 -2.52
C ALA A 50 -2.82 1.94 -1.65
N VAL A 51 -3.96 2.19 -2.29
CA VAL A 51 -5.26 2.37 -1.60
C VAL A 51 -5.77 1.07 -0.97
N PHE A 52 -5.54 -0.06 -1.61
CA PHE A 52 -5.98 -1.38 -1.14
C PHE A 52 -7.44 -1.41 -0.69
N ASP A 53 -8.37 -0.89 -1.51
CA ASP A 53 -9.79 -0.79 -1.19
C ASP A 53 -10.61 -2.08 -1.46
N ARG A 54 -9.96 -3.13 -1.98
CA ARG A 54 -10.60 -4.41 -2.31
C ARG A 54 -9.94 -5.59 -1.57
N PRO A 55 -10.70 -6.51 -0.97
CA PRO A 55 -10.14 -7.68 -0.28
C PRO A 55 -9.19 -8.50 -1.15
N ALA A 56 -9.53 -8.75 -2.41
CA ALA A 56 -8.66 -9.49 -3.33
C ALA A 56 -7.27 -8.87 -3.55
N ASP A 57 -7.12 -7.57 -3.35
CA ASP A 57 -5.81 -6.90 -3.46
C ASP A 57 -5.00 -7.07 -2.17
N HIS A 58 -5.67 -7.16 -1.00
CA HIS A 58 -5.04 -7.53 0.27
C HIS A 58 -4.49 -8.95 0.21
N ASP A 59 -5.35 -9.92 -0.14
CA ASP A 59 -4.98 -11.32 -0.23
C ASP A 59 -3.80 -11.54 -1.18
N ARG A 60 -3.78 -10.80 -2.28
CA ARG A 60 -2.74 -10.92 -3.30
C ARG A 60 -1.38 -10.45 -2.81
N ILE A 61 -1.30 -9.34 -2.07
CA ILE A 61 -0.03 -8.83 -1.55
C ILE A 61 0.46 -9.64 -0.34
N GLU A 62 -0.45 -10.07 0.53
CA GLU A 62 -0.15 -10.95 1.64
C GLU A 62 0.37 -12.31 1.14
N LYS A 63 -0.28 -12.85 0.09
CA LYS A 63 0.14 -14.09 -0.54
C LYS A 63 1.55 -14.01 -1.12
N ALA A 64 1.95 -12.89 -1.73
CA ALA A 64 3.30 -12.72 -2.24
C ALA A 64 4.36 -12.84 -1.14
N ALA A 65 4.08 -12.40 0.08
CA ALA A 65 4.96 -12.57 1.23
C ALA A 65 4.93 -14.01 1.77
N SER A 66 3.74 -14.58 1.96
CA SER A 66 3.58 -15.93 2.51
C SER A 66 4.18 -17.02 1.62
N ASP A 67 4.03 -16.90 0.29
CA ASP A 67 4.61 -17.86 -0.68
C ASP A 67 6.16 -17.89 -0.62
N ARG A 68 6.78 -16.81 -0.14
CA ARG A 68 8.23 -16.69 0.07
C ARG A 68 8.66 -16.93 1.52
N GLY A 69 7.72 -17.23 2.41
CA GLY A 69 8.01 -17.44 3.83
C GLY A 69 8.57 -16.20 4.52
N VAL A 70 8.27 -15.00 4.03
CA VAL A 70 8.73 -13.74 4.64
C VAL A 70 7.63 -13.10 5.47
N THR A 71 8.03 -12.34 6.50
CA THR A 71 7.09 -11.63 7.35
C THR A 71 6.36 -10.54 6.57
N PHE A 72 5.04 -10.49 6.73
CA PHE A 72 4.19 -9.42 6.24
C PHE A 72 3.74 -8.53 7.39
N ALA A 73 3.78 -7.22 7.19
CA ALA A 73 3.20 -6.23 8.09
C ALA A 73 2.28 -5.30 7.29
N GLY A 74 0.97 -5.44 7.48
CA GLY A 74 -0.03 -4.57 6.87
C GLY A 74 -0.40 -3.40 7.77
N PHE A 75 -0.42 -2.19 7.20
CA PHE A 75 -0.81 -0.96 7.89
C PHE A 75 -1.91 -0.26 7.13
N TRP A 76 -2.96 0.12 7.86
CA TRP A 76 -4.06 0.91 7.34
C TRP A 76 -4.01 2.32 7.92
N LEU A 77 -3.66 3.29 7.09
CA LEU A 77 -3.56 4.69 7.50
C LEU A 77 -4.95 5.32 7.51
N GLU A 78 -5.41 5.78 8.67
CA GLU A 78 -6.67 6.50 8.84
C GLU A 78 -6.38 7.95 9.23
N ALA A 79 -7.17 8.89 8.72
CA ALA A 79 -7.11 10.30 9.10
C ALA A 79 -8.54 10.87 9.12
N ASP A 80 -8.74 11.96 9.85
CA ASP A 80 -10.02 12.67 9.84
C ASP A 80 -10.39 13.04 8.40
N PRO A 81 -11.63 12.81 7.95
CA PRO A 81 -12.08 13.18 6.61
C PRO A 81 -11.80 14.64 6.23
N LEU A 82 -11.93 15.57 7.17
CA LEU A 82 -11.64 16.99 6.92
C LEU A 82 -10.15 17.22 6.65
N VAL A 83 -9.28 16.54 7.40
CA VAL A 83 -7.82 16.58 7.18
C VAL A 83 -7.45 15.98 5.82
N LEU A 84 -8.08 14.86 5.44
CA LEU A 84 -7.88 14.26 4.11
C LEU A 84 -8.33 15.21 2.99
N TRP A 85 -9.47 15.86 3.16
CA TRP A 85 -10.00 16.86 2.23
C TRP A 85 -9.02 18.03 2.05
N GLN A 86 -8.54 18.58 3.16
CA GLN A 86 -7.56 19.66 3.14
C GLN A 86 -6.28 19.24 2.41
N ARG A 87 -5.70 18.08 2.79
CA ARG A 87 -4.47 17.55 2.18
C ARG A 87 -4.61 17.30 0.67
N VAL A 88 -5.77 16.82 0.21
CA VAL A 88 -6.03 16.60 -1.22
C VAL A 88 -6.21 17.92 -1.96
N SER A 89 -6.93 18.90 -1.38
CA SER A 89 -7.16 20.19 -2.00
C SER A 89 -5.89 21.06 -2.11
N GLU A 90 -4.99 20.96 -1.12
CA GLU A 90 -3.72 21.71 -1.08
C GLU A 90 -2.62 21.04 -1.91
N ARG A 91 -2.79 19.78 -2.31
CA ARG A 91 -1.77 19.02 -3.03
C ARG A 91 -1.48 19.65 -4.39
N ARG A 92 -0.22 20.01 -4.62
CA ARG A 92 0.29 20.49 -5.91
C ARG A 92 1.32 19.50 -6.45
N GLY A 93 0.97 18.86 -7.56
CA GLY A 93 1.86 17.88 -8.23
C GLY A 93 1.94 16.51 -7.51
N GLY A 94 2.86 15.67 -7.96
CA GLY A 94 3.10 14.34 -7.41
C GLY A 94 2.44 13.20 -8.21
N PRO A 95 2.70 11.94 -7.83
CA PRO A 95 2.29 10.76 -8.60
C PRO A 95 0.80 10.40 -8.47
N SER A 96 0.09 11.01 -7.52
CA SER A 96 -1.33 10.70 -7.26
C SER A 96 -2.24 11.62 -8.04
N ASP A 97 -3.21 11.03 -8.76
CA ASP A 97 -4.28 11.75 -9.46
C ASP A 97 -5.54 11.90 -8.59
N ALA A 98 -5.44 11.61 -7.28
CA ALA A 98 -6.57 11.69 -6.36
C ALA A 98 -7.13 13.12 -6.31
N THR A 99 -8.43 13.23 -6.58
CA THR A 99 -9.23 14.45 -6.42
C THR A 99 -10.17 14.28 -5.22
N VAL A 100 -10.81 15.37 -4.83
CA VAL A 100 -11.83 15.37 -3.78
C VAL A 100 -12.95 14.35 -4.07
N ASP A 101 -13.39 14.21 -5.32
CA ASP A 101 -14.42 13.24 -5.73
C ASP A 101 -13.93 11.80 -5.57
N ILE A 102 -12.67 11.53 -5.90
CA ILE A 102 -12.05 10.22 -5.71
C ILE A 102 -11.96 9.90 -4.22
N LEU A 103 -11.50 10.85 -3.40
CA LEU A 103 -11.45 10.70 -1.95
C LEU A 103 -12.82 10.38 -1.36
N SER A 104 -13.87 11.11 -1.76
CA SER A 104 -15.23 10.87 -1.28
C SER A 104 -15.71 9.44 -1.58
N ARG A 105 -15.44 8.93 -2.79
CA ARG A 105 -15.76 7.55 -3.16
C ARG A 105 -14.94 6.52 -2.38
N GLN A 106 -13.68 6.82 -2.06
CA GLN A 106 -12.83 5.94 -1.26
C GLN A 106 -13.30 5.85 0.19
N LEU A 107 -13.66 6.97 0.80
CA LEU A 107 -14.22 7.01 2.16
C LEU A 107 -15.51 6.20 2.31
N GLN A 108 -16.32 6.09 1.24
CA GLN A 108 -17.52 5.26 1.23
C GLN A 108 -17.24 3.75 1.15
N ARG A 109 -16.06 3.33 0.72
CA ARG A 109 -15.72 1.92 0.49
C ARG A 109 -14.97 1.25 1.65
N ASN A 110 -14.80 1.93 2.77
CA ASN A 110 -13.95 1.52 3.89
C ASN A 110 -14.05 0.01 4.23
N ALA A 111 -13.12 -0.76 3.72
CA ALA A 111 -12.90 -2.14 4.13
C ALA A 111 -11.47 -2.25 4.67
N THR A 112 -11.31 -2.06 5.98
CA THR A 112 -10.02 -2.36 6.62
C THR A 112 -9.89 -3.87 6.77
N PRO A 113 -8.84 -4.50 6.25
CA PRO A 113 -8.62 -5.92 6.49
C PRO A 113 -8.44 -6.19 7.98
N PRO A 114 -9.05 -7.23 8.54
CA PRO A 114 -9.00 -7.51 9.98
C PRO A 114 -7.59 -7.67 10.55
N ALA A 115 -6.66 -8.19 9.75
CA ALA A 115 -5.27 -8.43 10.15
C ALA A 115 -4.35 -7.20 10.02
N TRP A 116 -4.81 -6.12 9.38
CA TRP A 116 -4.00 -4.93 9.17
C TRP A 116 -4.12 -3.98 10.34
N ARG A 117 -2.96 -3.47 10.79
CA ARG A 117 -2.90 -2.52 11.88
C ARG A 117 -3.38 -1.15 11.44
N LYS A 118 -4.36 -0.60 12.18
CA LYS A 118 -4.79 0.79 11.99
C LYS A 118 -3.76 1.75 12.56
N VAL A 119 -3.44 2.78 11.81
CA VAL A 119 -2.48 3.82 12.18
C VAL A 119 -3.11 5.19 11.95
N ASP A 120 -3.14 5.98 13.00
CA ASP A 120 -3.59 7.37 12.95
C ASP A 120 -2.59 8.21 12.12
N ALA A 121 -3.05 8.70 10.97
CA ALA A 121 -2.28 9.51 10.04
C ALA A 121 -2.43 11.02 10.25
N ASP A 122 -3.13 11.48 11.30
CA ASP A 122 -3.23 12.90 11.64
C ASP A 122 -2.00 13.40 12.42
N ARG A 123 -1.20 12.47 12.92
CA ARG A 123 0.06 12.72 13.62
C ARG A 123 1.17 13.22 12.68
N LYS A 124 2.29 13.64 13.26
CA LYS A 124 3.49 14.04 12.53
C LYS A 124 4.06 12.85 11.73
N LEU A 125 4.50 13.11 10.51
CA LEU A 125 5.06 12.09 9.63
C LEU A 125 6.23 11.30 10.27
N ALA A 126 7.10 11.99 11.03
CA ALA A 126 8.23 11.35 11.70
C ALA A 126 7.78 10.31 12.74
N ASP A 127 6.71 10.60 13.49
CA ASP A 127 6.20 9.71 14.53
C ASP A 127 5.53 8.47 13.90
N ILE A 128 4.78 8.68 12.80
CA ILE A 128 4.20 7.59 12.01
C ILE A 128 5.31 6.70 11.44
N ALA A 129 6.32 7.29 10.80
CA ALA A 129 7.42 6.55 10.21
C ALA A 129 8.19 5.72 11.26
N ALA A 130 8.44 6.28 12.44
CA ALA A 130 9.09 5.56 13.54
C ALA A 130 8.24 4.38 14.04
N GLU A 131 6.92 4.55 14.16
CA GLU A 131 6.00 3.48 14.54
C GLU A 131 6.01 2.34 13.51
N LEU A 132 5.88 2.66 12.22
CA LEU A 132 5.88 1.66 11.15
C LEU A 132 7.20 0.88 11.11
N ALA A 133 8.33 1.56 11.25
CA ALA A 133 9.65 0.94 11.29
C ALA A 133 9.78 -0.02 12.49
N SER A 134 9.40 0.40 13.70
CA SER A 134 9.51 -0.42 14.91
C SER A 134 8.69 -1.71 14.82
N VAL A 135 7.49 -1.66 14.25
CA VAL A 135 6.64 -2.85 14.06
C VAL A 135 7.24 -3.79 13.01
N SER A 136 7.76 -3.25 11.91
CA SER A 136 8.39 -4.03 10.86
C SER A 136 9.65 -4.74 11.37
N ASP A 137 10.47 -4.07 12.15
CA ASP A 137 11.68 -4.63 12.75
C ASP A 137 11.36 -5.74 13.78
N ALA A 138 10.35 -5.52 14.62
CA ALA A 138 9.90 -6.53 15.59
C ALA A 138 9.38 -7.80 14.89
N ALA A 139 8.60 -7.64 13.82
CA ALA A 139 8.10 -8.76 13.03
C ALA A 139 9.23 -9.55 12.34
N ALA A 140 10.20 -8.84 11.74
CA ALA A 140 11.37 -9.46 11.14
C ALA A 140 12.26 -10.19 12.16
N PHE A 141 12.41 -9.64 13.37
CA PHE A 141 13.14 -10.28 14.46
C PHE A 141 12.45 -11.58 14.91
N ALA A 142 11.14 -11.57 15.11
CA ALA A 142 10.37 -12.74 15.52
C ALA A 142 10.49 -13.89 14.49
N GLN A 143 10.46 -13.58 13.20
CA GLN A 143 10.64 -14.58 12.14
C GLN A 143 12.02 -15.21 12.19
N ARG A 144 13.09 -14.41 12.33
CA ARG A 144 14.48 -14.92 12.44
C ARG A 144 14.67 -15.83 13.66
N ALA A 145 14.01 -15.51 14.78
CA ALA A 145 14.06 -16.32 15.99
C ALA A 145 13.37 -17.69 15.76
N SER A 146 12.21 -17.72 15.11
CA SER A 146 11.47 -18.94 14.79
C SER A 146 12.24 -19.87 13.86
N LEU A 147 12.95 -19.34 12.87
CA LEU A 147 13.78 -20.13 11.96
C LEU A 147 14.98 -20.79 12.65
N LYS A 148 15.56 -20.13 13.66
CA LYS A 148 16.69 -20.70 14.44
C LYS A 148 16.27 -21.80 15.42
N THR A 149 15.01 -21.83 15.85
CA THR A 149 14.48 -22.89 16.75
C THR A 149 13.98 -24.12 15.98
N ALA A 150 13.81 -24.02 14.67
CA ALA A 150 13.36 -25.11 13.80
C ALA A 150 14.50 -25.88 13.11
N SER A 151 15.76 -25.49 13.37
CA SER A 151 16.99 -26.16 12.88
C SER A 151 17.70 -26.88 14.00
#